data_a6141b80e841c244bc5216837cead597
#
_entry.id   a6141b80e841c244bc5216837cead597
#
_cell.length_a   1.000
_cell.length_b   1.000
_cell.length_c   1.000
_cell.angle_alpha   90.00
_cell.angle_beta   90.00
_cell.angle_gamma   90.00
#
_symmetry.space_group_name_H-M   'P 1'
#
loop_
_entity.id
_entity.type
_entity.pdbx_description
1 polymer ?
#
loop_
_entity_poly.entity_id
_entity_poly.type
_entity_poly.pdbx_seq_one_letter_code
_entity_poly.pdbx_strand_id
1 'polypeptide(L)'
;MGTDQIRRWESGALAHAVTDPFGQGPLPWLRDSENYFDDTGRVVPWYVDDVHLSGADARAAERSGARGPARIPGPRTADDVHRQIKGFPSSSAAAPGEAIDFRITVDPPQQFSVDIYRIGYYDGTGALKITTSPRLSGIVQPPPLTADRTVSCHHWWLSWRMQIPSYWKLGAYVAVLTTLDGYRSHIPFTVRDSRPADLLLVLPDLTWQAYNLYPEDGRSGASLYHAWDERGRLLGESEAATTVSFDRPFAGAGLPLHVGHAYDFIRWAERYGYDLAYAEMRDLHAGSVDPTRYRGLVFPGHDEYWSAPMRRTVEAARDSGSSLVFLSANTMYWQVELAASPSGPARLLTCRKRRGPGRSALWRETAPEQQLIGIQYAGRVPEPSPLIVRNAGHWLWEATGAEEGDEIPGLVAGEADRYFPRTALP
;
A
#
# COMPACT_ATOMS: atom_id res chain seq x y z
N MET A 1 -23.30 -29.05 -7.54
CA MET A 1 -21.96 -29.13 -8.22
C MET A 1 -20.99 -29.68 -7.19
N GLY A 2 -20.49 -30.88 -7.47
CA GLY A 2 -19.93 -31.71 -6.43
C GLY A 2 -18.45 -31.51 -6.15
N THR A 3 -17.96 -32.32 -5.23
CA THR A 3 -16.59 -32.52 -4.73
C THR A 3 -15.43 -32.38 -5.74
N ASP A 4 -15.68 -32.45 -7.04
CA ASP A 4 -14.67 -32.27 -8.10
C ASP A 4 -14.15 -30.82 -8.25
N GLN A 5 -14.93 -29.81 -7.84
CA GLN A 5 -14.42 -28.42 -7.87
C GLN A 5 -13.48 -28.14 -6.69
N ILE A 6 -13.76 -28.69 -5.52
CA ILE A 6 -12.91 -28.52 -4.35
C ILE A 6 -11.63 -29.34 -4.49
N ARG A 7 -11.69 -30.56 -5.04
CA ARG A 7 -10.48 -31.36 -5.34
C ARG A 7 -9.54 -30.72 -6.37
N ARG A 8 -10.05 -29.82 -7.22
CA ARG A 8 -9.19 -29.00 -8.09
C ARG A 8 -8.36 -27.97 -7.35
N TRP A 9 -8.76 -27.62 -6.13
CA TRP A 9 -7.99 -26.72 -5.25
C TRP A 9 -6.78 -27.42 -4.62
N GLU A 10 -6.87 -28.74 -4.36
CA GLU A 10 -5.80 -29.54 -3.78
C GLU A 10 -4.57 -29.75 -4.73
N SER A 11 -4.73 -29.55 -6.03
CA SER A 11 -3.71 -29.88 -7.04
C SER A 11 -2.91 -28.67 -7.58
N GLY A 12 -2.75 -27.62 -6.80
CA GLY A 12 -2.09 -26.39 -7.27
C GLY A 12 -2.98 -25.56 -8.19
N ALA A 13 -4.25 -25.92 -8.32
CA ALA A 13 -5.22 -25.30 -9.21
C ALA A 13 -5.87 -24.03 -8.63
N LEU A 14 -5.43 -23.53 -7.47
CA LEU A 14 -5.76 -22.16 -7.07
C LEU A 14 -5.26 -21.16 -8.13
N ALA A 15 -4.08 -21.39 -8.70
CA ALA A 15 -3.61 -20.65 -9.86
C ALA A 15 -4.55 -20.81 -11.08
N HIS A 16 -5.30 -21.93 -11.17
CA HIS A 16 -6.24 -22.19 -12.26
C HIS A 16 -7.71 -21.86 -11.94
N ALA A 17 -8.10 -21.81 -10.67
CA ALA A 17 -9.47 -21.44 -10.27
C ALA A 17 -9.70 -19.92 -10.29
N VAL A 18 -8.63 -19.17 -10.21
CA VAL A 18 -8.58 -17.72 -10.50
C VAL A 18 -8.15 -17.51 -11.96
N THR A 19 -8.17 -18.54 -12.79
CA THR A 19 -8.06 -18.37 -14.24
C THR A 19 -9.28 -17.61 -14.74
N ASP A 20 -8.98 -16.68 -15.62
CA ASP A 20 -9.90 -15.91 -16.41
C ASP A 20 -11.13 -16.76 -16.80
N PRO A 21 -12.35 -16.41 -16.37
CA PRO A 21 -13.55 -17.06 -16.86
C PRO A 21 -13.72 -17.00 -18.37
N PHE A 22 -12.87 -16.19 -19.06
CA PHE A 22 -12.81 -16.06 -20.51
C PHE A 22 -11.69 -16.88 -21.19
N GLY A 23 -10.93 -17.71 -20.45
CA GLY A 23 -10.00 -18.70 -21.02
C GLY A 23 -8.62 -18.18 -21.45
N GLN A 24 -8.18 -17.00 -20.98
CA GLN A 24 -6.91 -16.39 -21.38
C GLN A 24 -5.68 -16.82 -20.54
N GLY A 25 -5.81 -17.82 -19.68
CA GLY A 25 -4.71 -18.34 -18.86
C GLY A 25 -4.57 -17.69 -17.47
N PRO A 26 -3.62 -18.14 -16.65
CA PRO A 26 -3.41 -17.59 -15.31
C PRO A 26 -3.02 -16.11 -15.42
N LEU A 27 -3.67 -15.28 -14.60
CA LEU A 27 -3.41 -13.86 -14.54
C LEU A 27 -1.92 -13.64 -14.22
N PRO A 28 -1.16 -12.89 -15.01
CA PRO A 28 0.28 -12.70 -14.81
C PRO A 28 0.63 -12.26 -13.38
N TRP A 29 -0.21 -11.43 -12.78
CA TRP A 29 0.00 -10.90 -11.43
C TRP A 29 -0.20 -11.90 -10.28
N LEU A 30 -0.83 -13.06 -10.51
CA LEU A 30 -0.88 -14.15 -9.51
C LEU A 30 0.45 -14.91 -9.42
N ARG A 31 1.24 -14.91 -10.50
CA ARG A 31 2.61 -15.46 -10.47
C ARG A 31 3.57 -14.57 -9.69
N ASP A 32 3.31 -13.27 -9.65
CA ASP A 32 4.22 -12.26 -9.16
C ASP A 32 3.93 -11.82 -7.70
N SER A 33 2.84 -12.33 -7.08
CA SER A 33 2.64 -12.15 -5.63
C SER A 33 3.77 -12.79 -4.80
N GLU A 34 4.47 -13.78 -5.34
CA GLU A 34 5.67 -14.38 -4.76
C GLU A 34 6.94 -13.54 -5.00
N ASN A 35 6.94 -12.67 -6.03
CA ASN A 35 8.09 -11.86 -6.46
C ASN A 35 8.03 -10.40 -6.03
N TYR A 36 7.10 -10.03 -5.17
CA TYR A 36 7.05 -8.70 -4.57
C TYR A 36 8.29 -8.38 -3.73
N PHE A 37 9.01 -9.39 -3.35
CA PHE A 37 10.26 -9.28 -2.62
C PHE A 37 11.35 -10.00 -3.41
N ASP A 38 12.43 -9.30 -3.70
CA ASP A 38 13.65 -9.96 -4.15
C ASP A 38 14.22 -10.85 -3.01
N ASP A 39 15.24 -11.64 -3.32
CA ASP A 39 15.90 -12.54 -2.37
C ASP A 39 16.41 -11.83 -1.10
N THR A 40 16.37 -10.48 -1.07
CA THR A 40 16.76 -9.63 0.05
C THR A 40 15.56 -9.07 0.82
N GLY A 41 14.32 -9.42 0.43
CA GLY A 41 13.08 -8.93 1.04
C GLY A 41 12.70 -7.51 0.59
N ARG A 42 13.24 -7.01 -0.52
CA ARG A 42 12.88 -5.71 -1.09
C ARG A 42 11.70 -5.84 -2.04
N VAL A 43 10.80 -4.86 -1.98
CA VAL A 43 9.69 -4.77 -2.93
C VAL A 43 10.24 -4.53 -4.33
N VAL A 44 10.03 -5.49 -5.23
CA VAL A 44 10.31 -5.31 -6.66
C VAL A 44 9.03 -4.82 -7.33
N PRO A 45 9.01 -3.63 -7.90
CA PRO A 45 7.82 -3.10 -8.56
C PRO A 45 7.63 -3.77 -9.93
N TRP A 46 7.07 -4.95 -9.93
CA TRP A 46 6.83 -5.80 -11.12
C TRP A 46 6.03 -5.07 -12.23
N TYR A 47 5.10 -4.21 -11.87
CA TYR A 47 4.30 -3.44 -12.84
C TYR A 47 5.09 -2.35 -13.58
N VAL A 48 6.32 -2.06 -13.16
CA VAL A 48 7.21 -1.11 -13.85
C VAL A 48 7.99 -1.80 -14.95
N ASP A 49 8.28 -3.07 -14.79
CA ASP A 49 9.03 -3.86 -15.79
C ASP A 49 8.13 -4.29 -16.95
N ASP A 50 6.87 -4.65 -16.72
CA ASP A 50 5.93 -5.07 -17.76
C ASP A 50 5.46 -3.92 -18.66
N VAL A 51 5.51 -2.68 -18.21
CA VAL A 51 5.09 -1.52 -19.01
C VAL A 51 6.13 -1.10 -20.06
N HIS A 52 7.36 -1.60 -19.98
CA HIS A 52 8.44 -1.19 -20.87
C HIS A 52 8.75 -2.14 -22.02
N LEU A 53 8.20 -3.33 -21.99
CA LEU A 53 8.34 -4.27 -23.07
C LEU A 53 6.94 -4.63 -23.58
N SER A 54 6.43 -3.87 -24.54
CA SER A 54 5.54 -4.52 -25.47
C SER A 54 6.35 -5.68 -26.04
N GLY A 55 5.93 -6.92 -25.77
CA GLY A 55 6.65 -8.12 -26.26
C GLY A 55 6.82 -8.17 -27.79
N ALA A 56 6.26 -7.20 -28.51
CA ALA A 56 6.47 -6.92 -29.92
C ALA A 56 7.85 -6.31 -30.19
N ASP A 57 8.32 -5.36 -29.37
CA ASP A 57 9.58 -4.65 -29.62
C ASP A 57 10.80 -5.51 -29.25
N ALA A 58 10.72 -6.28 -28.17
CA ALA A 58 11.78 -7.23 -27.80
C ALA A 58 11.93 -8.36 -28.83
N ARG A 59 10.82 -8.92 -29.34
CA ARG A 59 10.84 -9.97 -30.38
C ARG A 59 11.16 -9.45 -31.77
N ALA A 60 10.97 -8.17 -32.05
CA ALA A 60 11.39 -7.52 -33.27
C ALA A 60 12.92 -7.33 -33.31
N ALA A 61 13.52 -6.94 -32.17
CA ALA A 61 14.97 -6.79 -32.01
C ALA A 61 15.73 -8.13 -32.14
N GLU A 62 15.19 -9.20 -31.55
CA GLU A 62 15.77 -10.55 -31.68
C GLU A 62 15.72 -11.12 -33.12
N ARG A 63 14.69 -10.77 -33.90
CA ARG A 63 14.54 -11.28 -35.30
C ARG A 63 15.35 -10.53 -36.33
N SER A 64 15.84 -9.34 -36.03
CA SER A 64 16.54 -8.51 -37.03
C SER A 64 18.03 -8.85 -37.21
N GLY A 65 18.62 -9.69 -36.35
CA GLY A 65 20.05 -10.07 -36.46
C GLY A 65 21.03 -8.90 -36.51
N ALA A 66 20.54 -7.67 -36.34
CA ALA A 66 21.35 -6.48 -36.29
C ALA A 66 22.14 -6.48 -35.00
N ARG A 67 23.46 -6.30 -35.09
CA ARG A 67 24.27 -5.89 -33.94
C ARG A 67 23.69 -4.56 -33.45
N GLY A 68 22.76 -4.66 -32.48
CA GLY A 68 22.07 -3.53 -31.93
C GLY A 68 23.03 -2.55 -31.29
N PRO A 69 22.64 -1.27 -31.20
CA PRO A 69 23.32 -0.30 -30.37
C PRO A 69 23.45 -0.86 -28.95
N ALA A 70 24.51 -0.48 -28.24
CA ALA A 70 24.82 -0.95 -26.90
C ALA A 70 23.53 -1.11 -26.07
N ARG A 71 23.32 -2.31 -25.48
CA ARG A 71 22.18 -2.60 -24.62
C ARG A 71 21.95 -1.40 -23.71
N ILE A 72 20.82 -0.73 -23.85
CA ILE A 72 20.38 0.24 -22.86
C ILE A 72 20.25 -0.59 -21.58
N PRO A 73 21.02 -0.29 -20.52
CA PRO A 73 20.87 -1.02 -19.26
C PRO A 73 19.41 -0.98 -18.85
N GLY A 74 18.87 -2.09 -18.38
CA GLY A 74 17.51 -2.14 -17.83
C GLY A 74 17.33 -1.09 -16.71
N PRO A 75 16.10 -0.79 -16.32
CA PRO A 75 15.84 0.19 -15.27
C PRO A 75 16.60 -0.18 -14.00
N ARG A 76 17.22 0.80 -13.37
CA ARG A 76 17.98 0.67 -12.13
C ARG A 76 17.17 1.24 -11.00
N THR A 77 16.93 0.48 -9.93
CA THR A 77 16.30 1.01 -8.73
C THR A 77 17.27 1.98 -8.02
N ALA A 78 16.79 3.18 -7.72
CA ALA A 78 17.54 4.15 -6.94
C ALA A 78 17.55 3.72 -5.46
N ASP A 79 18.70 3.84 -4.80
CA ASP A 79 18.88 3.52 -3.39
C ASP A 79 18.80 4.75 -2.48
N ASP A 80 18.76 4.52 -1.18
CA ASP A 80 18.65 5.60 -0.18
C ASP A 80 19.99 6.17 0.23
N VAL A 81 21.10 5.50 -0.10
CA VAL A 81 22.48 5.94 0.20
C VAL A 81 22.92 6.99 -0.79
N HIS A 82 22.88 6.65 -2.11
CA HIS A 82 23.30 7.55 -3.18
C HIS A 82 22.19 8.50 -3.62
N ARG A 83 20.92 8.17 -3.36
CA ARG A 83 19.75 9.01 -3.67
C ARG A 83 19.72 9.48 -5.12
N GLN A 84 20.03 8.57 -6.07
CA GLN A 84 20.11 8.89 -7.49
C GLN A 84 18.84 9.60 -7.98
N ILE A 85 17.67 9.17 -7.46
CA ILE A 85 16.42 9.93 -7.53
C ILE A 85 15.48 9.45 -6.43
N LYS A 86 14.98 10.36 -5.58
CA LYS A 86 14.04 10.09 -4.50
C LYS A 86 13.08 11.25 -4.34
N GLY A 87 11.84 10.97 -3.94
CA GLY A 87 10.89 12.05 -3.73
C GLY A 87 9.66 11.66 -2.91
N PHE A 88 8.87 12.68 -2.57
CA PHE A 88 7.60 12.53 -1.87
C PHE A 88 6.63 13.64 -2.29
N PRO A 89 5.30 13.45 -2.11
CA PRO A 89 4.30 14.44 -2.47
C PRO A 89 3.97 15.36 -1.29
N SER A 90 3.56 16.59 -1.57
CA SER A 90 3.03 17.52 -0.56
C SER A 90 1.75 16.98 0.09
N SER A 91 0.95 16.25 -0.67
CA SER A 91 -0.20 15.48 -0.21
C SER A 91 -0.21 14.13 -0.93
N SER A 92 -0.48 13.06 -0.21
CA SER A 92 -0.66 11.74 -0.80
C SER A 92 -2.04 11.57 -1.44
N ALA A 93 -3.00 12.46 -1.17
CA ALA A 93 -4.31 12.45 -1.80
C ALA A 93 -4.68 13.84 -2.31
N ALA A 94 -5.33 13.91 -3.48
CA ALA A 94 -5.84 15.13 -4.06
C ALA A 94 -7.12 14.87 -4.86
N ALA A 95 -7.98 15.89 -4.97
CA ALA A 95 -9.17 15.83 -5.83
C ALA A 95 -8.84 16.25 -7.26
N PRO A 96 -9.65 15.83 -8.27
CA PRO A 96 -9.60 16.43 -9.58
C PRO A 96 -9.78 17.96 -9.51
N GLY A 97 -8.88 18.68 -10.17
CA GLY A 97 -8.80 20.14 -10.09
C GLY A 97 -7.83 20.68 -9.03
N GLU A 98 -7.36 19.86 -8.11
CA GLU A 98 -6.30 20.23 -7.16
C GLU A 98 -4.89 19.96 -7.72
N ALA A 99 -3.87 20.44 -7.02
CA ALA A 99 -2.48 20.23 -7.38
C ALA A 99 -1.73 19.40 -6.35
N ILE A 100 -0.79 18.59 -6.82
CA ILE A 100 0.20 17.91 -5.98
C ILE A 100 1.58 18.51 -6.29
N ASP A 101 2.30 18.90 -5.24
CA ASP A 101 3.69 19.33 -5.31
C ASP A 101 4.61 18.17 -5.03
N PHE A 102 5.49 17.86 -5.97
CA PHE A 102 6.52 16.83 -5.78
C PHE A 102 7.85 17.48 -5.40
N ARG A 103 8.44 16.95 -4.33
CA ARG A 103 9.75 17.32 -3.83
C ARG A 103 10.71 16.17 -4.09
N ILE A 104 11.68 16.39 -5.00
CA ILE A 104 12.50 15.31 -5.56
C ILE A 104 13.97 15.70 -5.46
N THR A 105 14.81 14.82 -4.93
CA THR A 105 16.26 14.91 -4.99
C THR A 105 16.79 14.08 -6.15
N VAL A 106 17.82 14.57 -6.82
CA VAL A 106 18.54 13.84 -7.88
C VAL A 106 20.04 14.03 -7.65
N ASP A 107 20.76 12.95 -7.35
CA ASP A 107 22.20 12.95 -7.07
C ASP A 107 22.92 11.89 -7.92
N PRO A 108 23.87 12.26 -8.80
CA PRO A 108 24.28 13.64 -9.15
C PRO A 108 23.17 14.42 -9.89
N PRO A 109 23.21 15.76 -9.87
CA PRO A 109 22.24 16.60 -10.57
C PRO A 109 22.20 16.28 -12.06
N GLN A 110 21.01 15.94 -12.55
CA GLN A 110 20.76 15.64 -13.96
C GLN A 110 19.29 15.85 -14.29
N GLN A 111 18.94 15.77 -15.56
CA GLN A 111 17.54 15.80 -15.96
C GLN A 111 16.83 14.48 -15.62
N PHE A 112 15.54 14.60 -15.37
CA PHE A 112 14.65 13.45 -15.12
C PHE A 112 13.27 13.70 -15.70
N SER A 113 12.45 12.66 -15.74
CA SER A 113 11.03 12.74 -16.08
C SER A 113 10.20 11.98 -15.05
N VAL A 114 8.92 12.28 -15.02
CA VAL A 114 7.94 11.63 -14.14
C VAL A 114 6.83 11.05 -15.00
N ASP A 115 6.69 9.74 -15.00
CA ASP A 115 5.58 9.03 -15.63
C ASP A 115 4.50 8.77 -14.60
N ILE A 116 3.26 9.14 -14.90
CA ILE A 116 2.12 8.92 -14.01
C ILE A 116 1.34 7.71 -14.46
N TYR A 117 1.22 6.74 -13.57
CA TYR A 117 0.42 5.53 -13.78
C TYR A 117 -0.77 5.50 -12.84
N ARG A 118 -1.92 5.05 -13.34
CA ARG A 118 -3.07 4.68 -12.51
C ARG A 118 -3.10 3.16 -12.36
N ILE A 119 -3.20 2.70 -11.14
CA ILE A 119 -3.38 1.29 -10.81
C ILE A 119 -4.82 0.87 -11.13
N GLY A 120 -4.98 -0.30 -11.73
CA GLY A 120 -6.28 -0.84 -12.11
C GLY A 120 -6.12 -2.14 -12.91
N TYR A 121 -7.22 -2.70 -13.42
CA TYR A 121 -7.19 -3.97 -14.12
C TYR A 121 -6.56 -3.88 -15.52
N TYR A 122 -7.07 -2.98 -16.37
CA TYR A 122 -6.58 -2.68 -17.74
C TYR A 122 -6.20 -3.93 -18.55
N ASP A 123 -7.13 -4.86 -18.69
CA ASP A 123 -6.94 -6.13 -19.41
C ASP A 123 -5.76 -6.97 -18.91
N GLY A 124 -5.48 -6.89 -17.59
CA GLY A 124 -4.44 -7.65 -16.93
C GLY A 124 -3.08 -6.95 -16.87
N THR A 125 -2.90 -5.75 -17.46
CA THR A 125 -1.63 -5.01 -17.36
C THR A 125 -1.38 -4.43 -15.97
N GLY A 126 -2.41 -4.33 -15.13
CA GLY A 126 -2.29 -3.92 -13.73
C GLY A 126 -2.11 -2.43 -13.49
N ALA A 127 -1.72 -1.66 -14.50
CA ALA A 127 -1.60 -0.21 -14.45
C ALA A 127 -1.69 0.39 -15.87
N LEU A 128 -2.12 1.64 -15.96
CA LEU A 128 -2.18 2.40 -17.20
C LEU A 128 -1.35 3.69 -17.06
N LYS A 129 -0.44 3.91 -17.98
CA LYS A 129 0.27 5.19 -18.09
C LYS A 129 -0.69 6.30 -18.54
N ILE A 130 -0.84 7.31 -17.71
CA ILE A 130 -1.77 8.42 -17.93
C ILE A 130 -1.09 9.59 -18.63
N THR A 131 0.10 9.97 -18.17
CA THR A 131 0.85 11.11 -18.70
C THR A 131 2.33 11.03 -18.32
N THR A 132 3.13 11.88 -18.95
CA THR A 132 4.55 12.09 -18.62
C THR A 132 4.78 13.58 -18.39
N SER A 133 5.57 13.94 -17.38
CA SER A 133 6.01 15.32 -17.16
C SER A 133 6.87 15.82 -18.32
N PRO A 134 7.02 17.14 -18.50
CA PRO A 134 8.16 17.68 -19.24
C PRO A 134 9.48 17.16 -18.64
N ARG A 135 10.57 17.30 -19.38
CA ARG A 135 11.92 17.12 -18.81
C ARG A 135 12.15 18.15 -17.70
N LEU A 136 12.50 17.66 -16.53
CA LEU A 136 12.72 18.47 -15.33
C LEU A 136 14.22 18.49 -14.99
N SER A 137 14.68 19.60 -14.42
CA SER A 137 16.07 19.73 -13.92
C SER A 137 16.15 19.22 -12.50
N GLY A 138 16.88 18.13 -12.30
CA GLY A 138 17.14 17.56 -10.99
C GLY A 138 18.25 18.29 -10.23
N ILE A 139 18.06 18.43 -8.94
CA ILE A 139 19.01 19.02 -8.00
C ILE A 139 19.21 18.10 -6.80
N VAL A 140 20.33 18.21 -6.14
CA VAL A 140 20.55 17.56 -4.84
C VAL A 140 19.79 18.38 -3.79
N GLN A 141 18.80 17.76 -3.16
CA GLN A 141 18.10 18.36 -2.02
C GLN A 141 18.96 18.25 -0.75
N PRO A 142 18.77 19.16 0.21
CA PRO A 142 19.48 19.08 1.50
C PRO A 142 19.25 17.71 2.17
N PRO A 143 20.19 17.26 3.03
CA PRO A 143 20.01 16.04 3.81
C PRO A 143 18.70 16.07 4.62
N PRO A 144 18.07 14.89 4.88
CA PRO A 144 16.94 14.83 5.81
C PRO A 144 17.30 15.41 7.18
N LEU A 145 16.35 16.10 7.80
CA LEU A 145 16.45 16.49 9.20
C LEU A 145 16.06 15.33 10.09
N THR A 146 16.79 15.11 11.15
CA THR A 146 16.50 14.06 12.13
C THR A 146 16.48 14.67 13.53
N ALA A 147 15.35 14.51 14.22
CA ALA A 147 15.20 14.89 15.61
C ALA A 147 14.46 13.76 16.35
N ASP A 148 14.99 13.29 17.47
CA ASP A 148 14.42 12.18 18.24
C ASP A 148 14.03 10.97 17.36
N ARG A 149 14.89 10.62 16.40
CA ARG A 149 14.67 9.59 15.36
C ARG A 149 13.51 9.88 14.40
N THR A 150 12.88 11.04 14.48
CA THR A 150 11.92 11.50 13.47
C THR A 150 12.66 12.08 12.29
N VAL A 151 12.55 11.40 11.14
CA VAL A 151 13.19 11.84 9.89
C VAL A 151 12.20 12.63 9.05
N SER A 152 12.59 13.83 8.59
CA SER A 152 11.74 14.71 7.78
C SER A 152 12.53 15.42 6.69
N CYS A 153 11.91 15.57 5.53
CA CYS A 153 12.41 16.32 4.37
C CYS A 153 11.50 17.52 4.05
N HIS A 154 10.71 18.03 5.02
CA HIS A 154 9.76 19.12 4.80
C HIS A 154 10.37 20.38 4.18
N HIS A 155 11.67 20.61 4.40
CA HIS A 155 12.44 21.75 3.89
C HIS A 155 12.93 21.56 2.45
N TRP A 156 12.67 20.41 1.79
CA TRP A 156 13.04 20.22 0.39
C TRP A 156 12.29 21.20 -0.50
N TRP A 157 12.97 21.71 -1.50
CA TRP A 157 12.37 22.61 -2.48
C TRP A 157 11.41 21.88 -3.42
N LEU A 158 10.44 22.62 -3.92
CA LEU A 158 9.52 22.17 -4.96
C LEU A 158 10.30 21.84 -6.24
N SER A 159 10.12 20.61 -6.74
CA SER A 159 10.71 20.14 -8.00
C SER A 159 9.73 20.19 -9.15
N TRP A 160 8.47 19.82 -8.89
CA TRP A 160 7.41 19.83 -9.89
C TRP A 160 6.03 19.95 -9.23
N ARG A 161 5.20 20.83 -9.82
CA ARG A 161 3.77 20.94 -9.46
C ARG A 161 2.95 20.32 -10.56
N MET A 162 2.13 19.33 -10.22
CA MET A 162 1.22 18.67 -11.12
C MET A 162 -0.21 19.06 -10.78
N GLN A 163 -0.91 19.64 -11.75
CA GLN A 163 -2.35 19.86 -11.66
C GLN A 163 -3.06 18.55 -12.00
N ILE A 164 -3.96 18.08 -11.12
CA ILE A 164 -4.81 16.92 -11.41
C ILE A 164 -5.94 17.40 -12.34
N PRO A 165 -5.99 16.91 -13.60
CA PRO A 165 -7.07 17.30 -14.51
C PRO A 165 -8.44 16.85 -14.00
N SER A 166 -9.47 17.65 -14.27
CA SER A 166 -10.84 17.35 -13.81
C SER A 166 -11.43 16.05 -14.37
N TYR A 167 -10.89 15.55 -15.48
CA TYR A 167 -11.32 14.31 -16.14
C TYR A 167 -10.58 13.05 -15.67
N TRP A 168 -9.60 13.18 -14.76
CA TRP A 168 -8.91 11.98 -14.26
C TRP A 168 -9.85 11.10 -13.45
N LYS A 169 -9.75 9.80 -13.68
CA LYS A 169 -10.49 8.81 -12.90
C LYS A 169 -9.94 8.77 -11.47
N LEU A 170 -10.83 8.52 -10.52
CA LEU A 170 -10.43 8.22 -9.14
C LEU A 170 -9.59 6.94 -9.10
N GLY A 171 -8.72 6.84 -8.12
CA GLY A 171 -7.89 5.64 -7.99
C GLY A 171 -6.59 5.85 -7.24
N ALA A 172 -5.87 4.76 -7.06
CA ALA A 172 -4.48 4.78 -6.66
C ALA A 172 -3.59 5.05 -7.87
N TYR A 173 -2.60 5.90 -7.69
CA TYR A 173 -1.66 6.33 -8.71
C TYR A 173 -0.23 6.18 -8.23
N VAL A 174 0.69 6.04 -9.17
CA VAL A 174 2.13 6.03 -8.92
C VAL A 174 2.82 6.97 -9.89
N ALA A 175 3.60 7.90 -9.35
CA ALA A 175 4.55 8.69 -10.11
C ALA A 175 5.88 7.92 -10.18
N VAL A 176 6.28 7.51 -11.36
CA VAL A 176 7.54 6.82 -11.63
C VAL A 176 8.57 7.86 -12.07
N LEU A 177 9.53 8.10 -11.20
CA LEU A 177 10.62 9.04 -11.44
C LEU A 177 11.74 8.33 -12.21
N THR A 178 12.24 8.92 -13.29
CA THR A 178 13.31 8.31 -14.10
C THR A 178 14.38 9.33 -14.47
N THR A 179 15.64 9.10 -14.06
CA THR A 179 16.78 9.89 -14.46
C THR A 179 17.24 9.59 -15.90
N LEU A 180 18.09 10.45 -16.49
CA LEU A 180 18.63 10.18 -17.84
C LEU A 180 19.46 8.90 -17.93
N ASP A 181 20.16 8.55 -16.85
CA ASP A 181 20.99 7.33 -16.76
C ASP A 181 20.20 6.09 -16.30
N GLY A 182 18.85 6.21 -16.20
CA GLY A 182 17.94 5.08 -16.02
C GLY A 182 17.65 4.68 -14.58
N TYR A 183 18.07 5.45 -13.57
CA TYR A 183 17.65 5.20 -12.19
C TYR A 183 16.19 5.57 -11.98
N ARG A 184 15.47 4.75 -11.20
CA ARG A 184 14.06 4.91 -10.91
C ARG A 184 13.74 4.89 -9.44
N SER A 185 12.72 5.66 -9.08
CA SER A 185 12.03 5.61 -7.79
C SER A 185 10.55 5.93 -7.99
N HIS A 186 9.73 5.71 -6.97
CA HIS A 186 8.29 5.80 -7.06
C HIS A 186 7.73 6.72 -5.97
N ILE A 187 6.59 7.34 -6.28
CA ILE A 187 5.81 8.12 -5.31
C ILE A 187 4.34 7.70 -5.47
N PRO A 188 3.76 6.97 -4.52
CA PRO A 188 2.34 6.65 -4.53
C PRO A 188 1.52 7.87 -4.14
N PHE A 189 0.33 8.01 -4.75
CA PHE A 189 -0.66 9.00 -4.37
C PHE A 189 -2.07 8.57 -4.80
N THR A 190 -3.09 9.22 -4.27
CA THR A 190 -4.50 8.88 -4.49
C THR A 190 -5.21 10.06 -5.15
N VAL A 191 -5.98 9.79 -6.21
CA VAL A 191 -6.94 10.76 -6.75
C VAL A 191 -8.32 10.36 -6.24
N ARG A 192 -8.95 11.26 -5.46
CA ARG A 192 -10.22 11.03 -4.78
C ARG A 192 -11.18 12.20 -4.94
N ASP A 193 -12.46 11.93 -4.78
CA ASP A 193 -13.51 12.96 -4.65
C ASP A 193 -14.63 12.45 -3.72
N SER A 194 -15.71 13.23 -3.66
CA SER A 194 -16.90 12.90 -2.87
C SER A 194 -18.05 12.33 -3.69
N ARG A 195 -17.80 11.80 -4.90
CA ARG A 195 -18.86 11.21 -5.71
C ARG A 195 -19.50 10.03 -5.00
N PRO A 196 -20.79 9.77 -5.22
CA PRO A 196 -21.41 8.53 -4.78
C PRO A 196 -20.74 7.32 -5.49
N ALA A 197 -20.53 6.25 -4.74
CA ALA A 197 -20.09 4.94 -5.23
C ALA A 197 -20.68 3.87 -4.30
N ASP A 198 -20.68 2.62 -4.74
CA ASP A 198 -21.14 1.52 -3.87
C ASP A 198 -20.16 1.31 -2.71
N LEU A 199 -18.86 1.31 -2.99
CA LEU A 199 -17.82 1.00 -2.04
C LEU A 199 -16.82 2.16 -1.88
N LEU A 200 -16.41 2.41 -0.64
CA LEU A 200 -15.27 3.26 -0.32
C LEU A 200 -14.06 2.37 0.01
N LEU A 201 -13.03 2.43 -0.81
CA LEU A 201 -11.76 1.79 -0.55
C LEU A 201 -10.86 2.72 0.26
N VAL A 202 -10.44 2.26 1.45
CA VAL A 202 -9.59 3.03 2.37
C VAL A 202 -8.17 2.48 2.35
N LEU A 203 -7.23 3.25 1.80
CA LEU A 203 -5.83 2.86 1.70
C LEU A 203 -5.10 3.06 3.05
N PRO A 204 -4.27 2.10 3.50
CA PRO A 204 -3.67 2.08 4.83
C PRO A 204 -2.38 2.93 4.93
N ASP A 205 -2.46 4.21 4.56
CA ASP A 205 -1.32 5.14 4.49
C ASP A 205 -0.63 5.36 5.85
N LEU A 206 -1.35 5.23 6.97
CA LEU A 206 -0.74 5.31 8.31
C LEU A 206 0.17 4.11 8.56
N THR A 207 -0.28 2.91 8.23
CA THR A 207 0.52 1.68 8.39
C THR A 207 1.73 1.71 7.45
N TRP A 208 1.51 2.12 6.20
CA TRP A 208 2.63 2.29 5.25
C TRP A 208 3.72 3.21 5.80
N GLN A 209 3.34 4.33 6.43
CA GLN A 209 4.32 5.26 6.97
C GLN A 209 4.94 4.76 8.28
N ALA A 210 4.19 3.99 9.08
CA ALA A 210 4.70 3.36 10.31
C ALA A 210 5.88 2.40 10.04
N TYR A 211 5.82 1.68 8.91
CA TYR A 211 6.87 0.75 8.47
C TYR A 211 8.01 1.42 7.69
N ASN A 212 7.83 2.65 7.22
CA ASN A 212 8.81 3.32 6.37
C ASN A 212 10.13 3.60 7.12
N LEU A 213 11.20 2.92 6.73
CA LEU A 213 12.53 3.06 7.34
C LEU A 213 13.41 4.14 6.67
N TYR A 214 12.85 4.95 5.77
CA TYR A 214 13.62 5.94 5.02
C TYR A 214 14.43 6.90 5.92
N PRO A 215 15.70 7.16 5.53
CA PRO A 215 16.47 6.45 4.51
C PRO A 215 17.06 5.12 5.04
N GLU A 216 17.04 4.07 4.22
CA GLU A 216 17.77 2.82 4.48
C GLU A 216 19.26 3.00 4.19
N ASP A 217 19.90 3.88 4.94
CA ASP A 217 21.29 4.28 4.76
C ASP A 217 22.25 3.67 5.80
N GLY A 218 21.72 2.82 6.68
CA GLY A 218 22.49 2.26 7.80
C GLY A 218 22.84 3.28 8.89
N ARG A 219 22.22 4.45 8.93
CA ARG A 219 22.64 5.56 9.83
C ARG A 219 21.48 6.34 10.43
N SER A 220 20.62 6.93 9.58
CA SER A 220 19.67 7.97 10.00
C SER A 220 18.21 7.55 9.88
N GLY A 221 17.91 6.53 9.09
CA GLY A 221 16.55 6.07 8.90
C GLY A 221 15.94 5.47 10.16
N ALA A 222 14.66 5.73 10.35
CA ALA A 222 13.88 5.15 11.45
C ALA A 222 12.41 5.00 11.07
N SER A 223 11.80 3.94 11.58
CA SER A 223 10.37 3.62 11.50
C SER A 223 9.80 3.42 12.91
N LEU A 224 8.52 3.07 13.03
CA LEU A 224 7.95 2.67 14.32
C LEU A 224 8.38 1.26 14.77
N TYR A 225 9.22 0.57 13.97
CA TYR A 225 9.71 -0.78 14.24
C TYR A 225 11.22 -0.86 14.36
N HIS A 226 11.93 -0.01 13.61
CA HIS A 226 13.38 -0.11 13.48
C HIS A 226 14.04 1.27 13.47
N ALA A 227 15.31 1.27 13.87
CA ALA A 227 16.23 2.38 13.69
C ALA A 227 17.66 1.81 13.53
N TRP A 228 18.63 2.65 13.18
CA TRP A 228 20.02 2.27 13.07
C TRP A 228 20.81 2.70 14.33
N ASP A 229 21.80 1.89 14.73
CA ASP A 229 22.79 2.31 15.72
C ASP A 229 23.98 3.02 15.05
N GLU A 230 24.89 3.54 15.85
CA GLU A 230 26.10 4.25 15.38
C GLU A 230 27.03 3.35 14.54
N ARG A 231 26.87 2.04 14.60
CA ARG A 231 27.66 1.04 13.86
C ARG A 231 26.94 0.54 12.60
N GLY A 232 25.77 1.08 12.27
CA GLY A 232 24.98 0.67 11.13
C GLY A 232 24.25 -0.66 11.33
N ARG A 233 23.98 -1.08 12.57
CA ARG A 233 23.17 -2.27 12.86
C ARG A 233 21.72 -1.86 13.02
N LEU A 234 20.83 -2.64 12.43
CA LEU A 234 19.39 -2.45 12.57
C LEU A 234 18.97 -2.83 13.99
N LEU A 235 18.38 -1.90 14.69
CA LEU A 235 17.80 -2.05 16.02
C LEU A 235 16.31 -2.35 15.91
N GLY A 236 15.79 -3.12 16.87
CA GLY A 236 14.37 -3.48 16.93
C GLY A 236 13.49 -2.40 17.56
N GLU A 237 12.25 -2.78 17.81
CA GLU A 237 11.18 -1.90 18.27
C GLU A 237 11.49 -1.12 19.56
N SER A 238 12.34 -1.67 20.43
CA SER A 238 12.75 -0.99 21.67
C SER A 238 13.48 0.33 21.42
N GLU A 239 14.14 0.43 20.29
CA GLU A 239 14.97 1.55 19.89
C GLU A 239 14.39 2.29 18.67
N ALA A 240 13.20 1.90 18.23
CA ALA A 240 12.51 2.51 17.10
C ALA A 240 12.08 3.97 17.38
N ALA A 241 11.70 4.68 16.33
CA ALA A 241 11.09 5.99 16.47
C ALA A 241 9.72 5.88 17.17
N THR A 242 9.33 6.89 17.92
CA THR A 242 7.96 7.04 18.43
C THR A 242 7.10 7.89 17.51
N THR A 243 7.73 8.69 16.66
CA THR A 243 7.07 9.56 15.67
C THR A 243 7.72 9.38 14.31
N VAL A 244 6.91 9.30 13.27
CA VAL A 244 7.36 9.29 11.88
C VAL A 244 6.67 10.40 11.09
N SER A 245 7.34 10.90 10.05
CA SER A 245 6.84 12.01 9.22
C SER A 245 6.39 11.50 7.86
N PHE A 246 5.28 12.06 7.35
CA PHE A 246 4.87 11.92 5.94
C PHE A 246 5.68 12.82 5.00
N ASP A 247 6.49 13.72 5.52
CA ASP A 247 7.34 14.63 4.75
C ASP A 247 8.67 13.97 4.41
N ARG A 248 8.64 12.80 3.82
CA ARG A 248 9.83 12.04 3.41
C ARG A 248 9.49 10.99 2.33
N PRO A 249 10.44 10.59 1.49
CA PRO A 249 10.26 9.46 0.58
C PRO A 249 9.93 8.16 1.32
N PHE A 250 9.39 7.18 0.61
CA PHE A 250 9.45 5.79 1.05
C PHE A 250 10.84 5.21 0.76
N ALA A 251 11.28 4.31 1.64
CA ALA A 251 12.58 3.64 1.53
C ALA A 251 12.67 2.74 0.28
N GLY A 252 13.88 2.34 -0.07
CA GLY A 252 14.14 1.42 -1.17
C GLY A 252 13.63 1.94 -2.51
N ALA A 253 12.75 1.24 -3.20
CA ALA A 253 12.20 1.64 -4.48
C ALA A 253 11.25 2.87 -4.42
N GLY A 254 10.91 3.38 -3.23
CA GLY A 254 9.98 4.50 -3.06
C GLY A 254 8.52 4.09 -2.95
N LEU A 255 8.24 2.81 -2.77
CA LEU A 255 6.91 2.28 -2.51
C LEU A 255 6.76 1.81 -1.07
N PRO A 256 5.54 1.94 -0.51
CA PRO A 256 5.28 1.40 0.82
C PRO A 256 5.46 -0.12 0.89
N LEU A 257 5.96 -0.61 2.00
CA LEU A 257 5.87 -2.02 2.34
C LEU A 257 4.38 -2.46 2.35
N HIS A 258 4.09 -3.64 1.84
CA HIS A 258 2.72 -4.20 1.74
C HIS A 258 1.73 -3.44 0.83
N VAL A 259 2.19 -2.50 0.00
CA VAL A 259 1.33 -1.77 -0.94
C VAL A 259 0.60 -2.72 -1.91
N GLY A 260 1.21 -3.85 -2.22
CA GLY A 260 0.67 -4.88 -3.10
C GLY A 260 -0.71 -5.36 -2.72
N HIS A 261 -0.97 -5.62 -1.46
CA HIS A 261 -2.29 -6.09 -1.01
C HIS A 261 -3.43 -5.14 -1.44
N ALA A 262 -3.21 -3.83 -1.30
CA ALA A 262 -4.19 -2.84 -1.75
C ALA A 262 -4.32 -2.80 -3.28
N TYR A 263 -3.20 -2.85 -4.00
CA TYR A 263 -3.19 -2.80 -5.46
C TYR A 263 -3.80 -4.05 -6.09
N ASP A 264 -3.59 -5.22 -5.52
CA ASP A 264 -4.20 -6.47 -5.96
C ASP A 264 -5.73 -6.44 -5.77
N PHE A 265 -6.20 -5.92 -4.64
CA PHE A 265 -7.63 -5.72 -4.44
C PHE A 265 -8.23 -4.75 -5.47
N ILE A 266 -7.56 -3.62 -5.76
CA ILE A 266 -8.03 -2.65 -6.76
C ILE A 266 -8.18 -3.33 -8.12
N ARG A 267 -7.18 -4.10 -8.56
CA ARG A 267 -7.21 -4.82 -9.85
C ARG A 267 -8.32 -5.83 -9.89
N TRP A 268 -8.47 -6.61 -8.82
CA TRP A 268 -9.56 -7.56 -8.70
C TRP A 268 -10.93 -6.88 -8.75
N ALA A 269 -11.15 -5.84 -7.97
CA ALA A 269 -12.42 -5.15 -7.91
C ALA A 269 -12.78 -4.48 -9.24
N GLU A 270 -11.84 -3.81 -9.90
CA GLU A 270 -12.07 -3.21 -11.22
C GLU A 270 -12.34 -4.26 -12.30
N ARG A 271 -11.66 -5.42 -12.23
CA ARG A 271 -11.93 -6.54 -13.14
C ARG A 271 -13.37 -7.01 -13.07
N TYR A 272 -13.93 -7.07 -11.89
CA TYR A 272 -15.30 -7.51 -11.66
C TYR A 272 -16.34 -6.38 -11.71
N GLY A 273 -15.91 -5.15 -12.06
CA GLY A 273 -16.80 -4.03 -12.30
C GLY A 273 -17.37 -3.39 -11.04
N TYR A 274 -16.74 -3.57 -9.88
CA TYR A 274 -17.14 -2.87 -8.66
C TYR A 274 -16.93 -1.36 -8.81
N ASP A 275 -17.94 -0.58 -8.37
CA ASP A 275 -17.84 0.88 -8.33
C ASP A 275 -17.15 1.32 -7.04
N LEU A 276 -15.92 1.83 -7.19
CA LEU A 276 -15.05 2.23 -6.09
C LEU A 276 -14.90 3.75 -6.02
N ALA A 277 -15.10 4.31 -4.83
CA ALA A 277 -14.49 5.56 -4.40
C ALA A 277 -13.24 5.26 -3.57
N TYR A 278 -12.35 6.23 -3.44
CA TYR A 278 -11.06 6.06 -2.78
C TYR A 278 -10.87 7.09 -1.67
N ALA A 279 -10.26 6.66 -0.58
CA ALA A 279 -9.80 7.52 0.51
C ALA A 279 -8.51 6.96 1.10
N GLU A 280 -7.79 7.77 1.84
CA GLU A 280 -6.72 7.35 2.73
C GLU A 280 -7.21 7.37 4.20
N MET A 281 -6.52 6.67 5.08
CA MET A 281 -6.87 6.68 6.51
C MET A 281 -6.82 8.09 7.10
N ARG A 282 -5.92 8.96 6.60
CA ARG A 282 -5.88 10.37 7.00
C ARG A 282 -7.11 11.16 6.58
N ASP A 283 -7.79 10.78 5.50
CA ASP A 283 -9.05 11.41 5.10
C ASP A 283 -10.16 11.12 6.11
N LEU A 284 -10.22 9.88 6.62
CA LEU A 284 -11.14 9.54 7.70
C LEU A 284 -10.79 10.26 9.01
N HIS A 285 -9.50 10.42 9.30
CA HIS A 285 -9.05 11.19 10.46
C HIS A 285 -9.48 12.66 10.39
N ALA A 286 -9.31 13.26 9.22
CA ALA A 286 -9.63 14.67 8.99
C ALA A 286 -11.12 14.95 8.80
N GLY A 287 -11.95 13.91 8.59
CA GLY A 287 -13.36 14.07 8.23
C GLY A 287 -13.58 14.67 6.85
N SER A 288 -12.57 14.54 5.94
CA SER A 288 -12.65 15.05 4.57
C SER A 288 -13.48 14.18 3.64
N VAL A 289 -13.82 12.97 4.08
CA VAL A 289 -14.71 12.01 3.41
C VAL A 289 -15.81 11.61 4.40
N ASP A 290 -17.06 11.62 3.94
CA ASP A 290 -18.20 11.11 4.71
C ASP A 290 -18.45 9.63 4.34
N PRO A 291 -18.00 8.67 5.16
CA PRO A 291 -18.12 7.26 4.82
C PRO A 291 -19.55 6.72 4.97
N THR A 292 -20.47 7.44 5.62
CA THR A 292 -21.88 7.02 5.76
C THR A 292 -22.63 7.01 4.42
N ARG A 293 -22.06 7.61 3.39
CA ARG A 293 -22.63 7.68 2.03
C ARG A 293 -22.42 6.44 1.18
N TYR A 294 -21.59 5.49 1.66
CA TYR A 294 -21.22 4.29 0.93
C TYR A 294 -21.91 3.05 1.54
N ARG A 295 -22.29 2.10 0.69
CA ARG A 295 -22.88 0.84 1.12
C ARG A 295 -21.88 -0.04 1.88
N GLY A 296 -20.60 0.10 1.55
CA GLY A 296 -19.54 -0.63 2.21
C GLY A 296 -18.21 0.13 2.22
N LEU A 297 -17.45 -0.08 3.30
CA LEU A 297 -16.07 0.37 3.45
C LEU A 297 -15.16 -0.85 3.35
N VAL A 298 -14.15 -0.78 2.50
CA VAL A 298 -13.19 -1.86 2.30
C VAL A 298 -11.81 -1.40 2.73
N PHE A 299 -11.19 -2.17 3.62
CA PHE A 299 -9.84 -1.96 4.14
C PHE A 299 -8.94 -3.07 3.60
N PRO A 300 -8.25 -2.86 2.47
CA PRO A 300 -7.39 -3.86 1.85
C PRO A 300 -5.98 -3.80 2.41
N GLY A 301 -5.43 -4.95 2.78
CA GLY A 301 -4.06 -5.05 3.25
C GLY A 301 -3.88 -4.65 4.71
N HIS A 302 -2.63 -4.50 5.12
CA HIS A 302 -2.26 -4.31 6.51
C HIS A 302 -2.63 -2.92 7.02
N ASP A 303 -3.54 -2.79 7.97
CA ASP A 303 -4.02 -1.52 8.51
C ASP A 303 -4.02 -1.47 10.06
N GLU A 304 -2.87 -1.59 10.62
CA GLU A 304 -2.57 -1.80 12.03
C GLU A 304 -2.72 -0.53 12.89
N TYR A 305 -2.55 0.67 12.30
CA TYR A 305 -2.43 1.95 13.01
C TYR A 305 -3.67 2.82 12.82
N TRP A 306 -4.42 3.06 13.90
CA TRP A 306 -5.67 3.81 13.85
C TRP A 306 -5.70 4.97 14.86
N SER A 307 -6.17 6.13 14.42
CA SER A 307 -6.45 7.24 15.32
C SER A 307 -7.88 7.19 15.88
N ALA A 308 -8.10 7.80 17.03
CA ALA A 308 -9.43 7.86 17.63
C ALA A 308 -10.48 8.57 16.74
N PRO A 309 -10.17 9.68 16.02
CA PRO A 309 -11.11 10.26 15.06
C PRO A 309 -11.51 9.28 13.96
N MET A 310 -10.55 8.55 13.34
CA MET A 310 -10.84 7.53 12.30
C MET A 310 -11.81 6.48 12.81
N ARG A 311 -11.53 5.90 13.98
CA ARG A 311 -12.38 4.87 14.57
C ARG A 311 -13.81 5.36 14.72
N ARG A 312 -14.01 6.56 15.31
CA ARG A 312 -15.35 7.14 15.44
C ARG A 312 -16.05 7.35 14.09
N THR A 313 -15.31 7.76 13.08
CA THR A 313 -15.83 7.94 11.71
C THR A 313 -16.31 6.62 11.12
N VAL A 314 -15.57 5.53 11.32
CA VAL A 314 -15.96 4.19 10.84
C VAL A 314 -17.08 3.58 11.68
N GLU A 315 -17.09 3.79 13.00
CA GLU A 315 -18.20 3.41 13.88
C GLU A 315 -19.50 4.08 13.43
N ALA A 316 -19.47 5.38 13.12
CA ALA A 316 -20.64 6.11 12.63
C ALA A 316 -21.13 5.57 11.28
N ALA A 317 -20.24 5.17 10.37
CA ALA A 317 -20.62 4.54 9.11
C ALA A 317 -21.31 3.18 9.33
N ARG A 318 -20.72 2.32 10.18
CA ARG A 318 -21.36 1.04 10.58
C ARG A 318 -22.74 1.26 11.16
N ASP A 319 -22.88 2.19 12.11
CA ASP A 319 -24.12 2.46 12.82
C ASP A 319 -25.19 3.08 11.89
N SER A 320 -24.75 3.69 10.78
CA SER A 320 -25.62 4.19 9.71
C SER A 320 -25.99 3.11 8.66
N GLY A 321 -25.48 1.88 8.83
CA GLY A 321 -25.81 0.74 7.98
C GLY A 321 -24.80 0.39 6.90
N SER A 322 -23.63 1.04 6.87
CA SER A 322 -22.54 0.63 5.96
C SER A 322 -21.94 -0.71 6.40
N SER A 323 -21.71 -1.59 5.46
CA SER A 323 -20.95 -2.83 5.69
C SER A 323 -19.46 -2.53 5.82
N LEU A 324 -18.77 -3.22 6.74
CA LEU A 324 -17.31 -3.10 6.89
C LEU A 324 -16.64 -4.38 6.41
N VAL A 325 -15.64 -4.26 5.55
CA VAL A 325 -14.89 -5.39 4.97
C VAL A 325 -13.41 -5.18 5.28
N PHE A 326 -12.86 -6.03 6.14
CA PHE A 326 -11.45 -6.03 6.50
C PHE A 326 -10.76 -7.23 5.83
N LEU A 327 -9.88 -6.94 4.87
CA LEU A 327 -9.08 -7.94 4.15
C LEU A 327 -7.65 -7.91 4.69
N SER A 328 -7.53 -8.11 5.99
CA SER A 328 -6.30 -7.93 6.76
C SER A 328 -6.37 -8.74 8.05
N ALA A 329 -5.24 -8.83 8.72
CA ALA A 329 -5.14 -9.24 10.12
C ALA A 329 -4.33 -8.20 10.91
N ASN A 330 -4.38 -8.27 12.24
CA ASN A 330 -3.77 -7.28 13.14
C ASN A 330 -4.32 -5.86 12.88
N THR A 331 -5.58 -5.80 12.45
CA THR A 331 -6.27 -4.55 12.13
C THR A 331 -6.55 -3.74 13.39
N MET A 332 -6.34 -2.41 13.29
CA MET A 332 -6.62 -1.46 14.38
C MET A 332 -5.93 -1.83 15.70
N TYR A 333 -4.70 -2.32 15.64
CA TYR A 333 -3.96 -2.78 16.81
C TYR A 333 -3.42 -1.63 17.66
N TRP A 334 -2.76 -0.64 16.98
CA TRP A 334 -2.13 0.50 17.63
C TRP A 334 -2.99 1.76 17.56
N GLN A 335 -3.23 2.40 18.71
CA GLN A 335 -3.79 3.74 18.77
C GLN A 335 -2.70 4.77 18.50
N VAL A 336 -2.97 5.70 17.57
CA VAL A 336 -2.01 6.73 17.14
C VAL A 336 -2.58 8.14 17.25
N GLU A 337 -1.67 9.09 17.31
CA GLU A 337 -1.95 10.52 17.24
C GLU A 337 -1.39 11.09 15.95
N LEU A 338 -2.16 11.95 15.28
CA LEU A 338 -1.69 12.70 14.12
C LEU A 338 -1.53 14.18 14.50
N ALA A 339 -0.41 14.77 14.11
CA ALA A 339 -0.10 16.17 14.33
C ALA A 339 0.33 16.87 13.05
N ALA A 340 0.27 18.20 13.06
CA ALA A 340 0.77 19.02 11.96
C ALA A 340 2.31 19.02 11.91
N SER A 341 2.85 19.19 10.70
CA SER A 341 4.24 19.58 10.45
C SER A 341 4.27 20.96 9.77
N PRO A 342 5.46 21.51 9.48
CA PRO A 342 5.56 22.71 8.66
C PRO A 342 4.93 22.59 7.26
N SER A 343 4.75 21.36 6.76
CA SER A 343 4.11 21.09 5.44
C SER A 343 2.59 21.03 5.50
N GLY A 344 1.97 20.99 6.68
CA GLY A 344 0.51 20.97 6.80
C GLY A 344 -0.02 20.07 7.93
N PRO A 345 -1.35 19.88 8.00
CA PRO A 345 -2.00 19.07 9.04
C PRO A 345 -1.76 17.56 8.83
N ALA A 346 -1.85 16.80 9.92
CA ALA A 346 -1.77 15.33 9.94
C ALA A 346 -0.53 14.75 9.19
N ARG A 347 0.63 15.41 9.34
CA ARG A 347 1.89 15.03 8.70
C ARG A 347 2.88 14.32 9.62
N LEU A 348 2.59 14.25 10.90
CA LEU A 348 3.35 13.49 11.91
C LEU A 348 2.46 12.41 12.50
N LEU A 349 2.92 11.17 12.49
CA LEU A 349 2.28 10.01 13.07
C LEU A 349 3.05 9.59 14.31
N THR A 350 2.41 9.65 15.47
CA THR A 350 3.00 9.26 16.76
C THR A 350 2.31 8.02 17.31
N CYS A 351 3.09 6.99 17.63
CA CYS A 351 2.67 5.80 18.36
C CYS A 351 3.60 5.56 19.56
N ARG A 352 3.10 5.71 20.76
CA ARG A 352 3.88 5.45 21.97
C ARG A 352 3.68 4.01 22.43
N LYS A 353 4.27 3.05 21.69
CA LYS A 353 4.16 1.61 21.97
C LYS A 353 4.59 1.25 23.39
N ARG A 354 5.58 1.96 23.92
CA ARG A 354 6.02 1.86 25.31
C ARG A 354 5.54 3.07 26.07
N ARG A 355 4.55 2.87 26.93
CA ARG A 355 4.16 3.85 27.95
C ARG A 355 4.58 3.29 29.30
N GLY A 356 4.90 4.18 30.25
CA GLY A 356 5.16 3.80 31.63
C GLY A 356 3.97 3.03 32.27
N PRO A 357 4.06 2.60 33.53
CA PRO A 357 3.05 1.76 34.17
C PRO A 357 1.63 2.28 33.95
N GLY A 358 0.75 1.46 33.38
CA GLY A 358 -0.68 1.72 33.23
C GLY A 358 -1.11 2.44 31.94
N ARG A 359 -0.25 2.59 30.91
CA ARG A 359 -0.67 3.16 29.60
C ARG A 359 0.02 2.42 28.45
N SER A 360 -0.76 1.72 27.67
CA SER A 360 -0.38 1.13 26.40
C SER A 360 -0.98 1.92 25.24
N ALA A 361 -0.35 1.80 24.05
CA ALA A 361 -0.95 2.30 22.83
C ALA A 361 -1.88 1.26 22.16
N LEU A 362 -2.17 0.15 22.79
CA LEU A 362 -3.07 -0.88 22.28
C LEU A 362 -4.53 -0.42 22.37
N TRP A 363 -5.27 -0.53 21.28
CA TRP A 363 -6.69 -0.28 21.28
C TRP A 363 -7.45 -1.18 22.26
N ARG A 364 -7.03 -2.45 22.39
CA ARG A 364 -7.69 -3.42 23.27
C ARG A 364 -7.74 -3.04 24.77
N GLU A 365 -6.88 -2.12 25.19
CA GLU A 365 -6.86 -1.66 26.57
C GLU A 365 -7.86 -0.54 26.86
N THR A 366 -8.34 0.15 25.83
CA THR A 366 -9.28 1.27 25.97
C THR A 366 -10.61 1.02 25.28
N ALA A 367 -10.58 0.48 24.08
CA ALA A 367 -11.73 0.10 23.28
C ALA A 367 -11.29 -1.06 22.37
N PRO A 368 -11.53 -2.31 22.78
CA PRO A 368 -11.08 -3.48 22.02
C PRO A 368 -11.44 -3.42 20.54
N GLU A 369 -10.53 -3.82 19.68
CA GLU A 369 -10.69 -3.84 18.23
C GLU A 369 -11.94 -4.62 17.85
N GLN A 370 -12.19 -5.74 18.53
CA GLN A 370 -13.30 -6.63 18.31
C GLN A 370 -14.69 -5.96 18.38
N GLN A 371 -14.82 -4.85 19.13
CA GLN A 371 -16.08 -4.11 19.20
C GLN A 371 -16.46 -3.44 17.87
N LEU A 372 -15.48 -3.21 16.99
CA LEU A 372 -15.73 -2.66 15.67
C LEU A 372 -15.57 -3.72 14.56
N ILE A 373 -14.51 -4.51 14.59
CA ILE A 373 -14.18 -5.42 13.50
C ILE A 373 -14.66 -6.87 13.74
N GLY A 374 -15.21 -7.18 14.91
CA GLY A 374 -15.75 -8.52 15.26
C GLY A 374 -14.70 -9.51 15.77
N ILE A 375 -13.43 -9.27 15.51
CA ILE A 375 -12.27 -10.10 15.89
C ILE A 375 -11.14 -9.20 16.40
N GLN A 376 -10.08 -9.77 16.96
CA GLN A 376 -8.86 -9.04 17.30
C GLN A 376 -7.64 -9.92 17.18
N TYR A 377 -6.48 -9.30 17.04
CA TYR A 377 -5.21 -9.97 16.84
C TYR A 377 -4.91 -11.01 17.94
N ALA A 378 -4.60 -12.21 17.50
CA ALA A 378 -4.31 -13.36 18.35
C ALA A 378 -2.84 -13.81 18.31
N GLY A 379 -2.12 -13.51 17.24
CA GLY A 379 -0.75 -13.94 17.05
C GLY A 379 -0.43 -14.23 15.58
N ARG A 380 0.65 -14.96 15.36
CA ARG A 380 1.09 -15.37 14.02
C ARG A 380 0.85 -16.84 13.80
N VAL A 381 0.46 -17.20 12.61
CA VAL A 381 0.41 -18.57 12.08
C VAL A 381 1.71 -18.78 11.32
N PRO A 382 2.65 -19.60 11.86
CA PRO A 382 3.99 -19.71 11.28
C PRO A 382 4.01 -20.42 9.93
N GLU A 383 3.06 -21.35 9.73
CA GLU A 383 2.92 -22.10 8.48
C GLU A 383 1.53 -21.88 7.89
N PRO A 384 1.40 -21.83 6.54
CA PRO A 384 0.09 -21.72 5.90
C PRO A 384 -0.85 -22.81 6.38
N SER A 385 -2.06 -22.42 6.76
CA SER A 385 -3.11 -23.32 7.26
C SER A 385 -4.36 -23.19 6.40
N PRO A 386 -5.17 -24.24 6.24
CA PRO A 386 -6.43 -24.12 5.53
C PRO A 386 -7.44 -23.27 6.33
N LEU A 387 -8.28 -22.55 5.62
CA LEU A 387 -9.51 -22.03 6.18
C LEU A 387 -10.53 -23.18 6.23
N ILE A 388 -11.05 -23.46 7.41
CA ILE A 388 -12.05 -24.51 7.60
C ILE A 388 -13.46 -23.91 7.54
N VAL A 389 -14.28 -24.41 6.64
CA VAL A 389 -15.67 -23.95 6.50
C VAL A 389 -16.45 -24.33 7.75
N ARG A 390 -17.07 -23.34 8.36
CA ARG A 390 -18.01 -23.48 9.46
C ARG A 390 -19.31 -22.74 9.09
N ASN A 391 -20.43 -23.27 9.54
CA ASN A 391 -21.74 -22.73 9.18
C ASN A 391 -21.91 -22.58 7.66
N ALA A 392 -21.81 -23.70 6.94
CA ALA A 392 -21.88 -23.74 5.47
C ALA A 392 -23.19 -23.15 4.90
N GLY A 393 -24.24 -23.03 5.71
CA GLY A 393 -25.47 -22.34 5.34
C GLY A 393 -25.41 -20.81 5.37
N HIS A 394 -24.28 -20.22 5.76
CA HIS A 394 -24.14 -18.77 5.78
C HIS A 394 -24.01 -18.22 4.35
N TRP A 395 -24.59 -17.04 4.09
CA TRP A 395 -24.58 -16.40 2.76
C TRP A 395 -23.19 -16.27 2.13
N LEU A 396 -22.14 -16.19 2.96
CA LEU A 396 -20.75 -16.12 2.50
C LEU A 396 -20.35 -17.30 1.61
N TRP A 397 -20.97 -18.47 1.84
CA TRP A 397 -20.67 -19.69 1.10
C TRP A 397 -21.65 -19.94 -0.05
N GLU A 398 -22.64 -19.04 -0.22
CA GLU A 398 -23.61 -19.16 -1.30
C GLU A 398 -22.90 -19.23 -2.67
N ALA A 399 -23.34 -20.15 -3.52
CA ALA A 399 -22.76 -20.42 -4.84
C ALA A 399 -21.30 -20.90 -4.86
N THR A 400 -20.63 -21.08 -3.72
CA THR A 400 -19.25 -21.65 -3.69
C THR A 400 -19.26 -23.17 -3.77
N GLY A 401 -20.35 -23.83 -3.35
CA GLY A 401 -20.43 -25.28 -3.20
C GLY A 401 -19.68 -25.82 -1.98
N ALA A 402 -19.27 -24.96 -1.06
CA ALA A 402 -18.56 -25.34 0.15
C ALA A 402 -19.50 -26.04 1.15
N GLU A 403 -19.03 -27.12 1.77
CA GLU A 403 -19.73 -27.91 2.77
C GLU A 403 -19.14 -27.70 4.16
N GLU A 404 -19.88 -28.09 5.21
CA GLU A 404 -19.39 -27.99 6.59
C GLU A 404 -18.17 -28.88 6.79
N GLY A 405 -17.07 -28.28 7.27
CA GLY A 405 -15.80 -28.96 7.50
C GLY A 405 -14.84 -28.93 6.32
N ASP A 406 -15.23 -28.41 5.16
CA ASP A 406 -14.30 -28.28 4.04
C ASP A 406 -13.08 -27.44 4.39
N GLU A 407 -11.94 -27.83 3.84
CA GLU A 407 -10.66 -27.14 4.01
C GLU A 407 -10.30 -26.38 2.74
N ILE A 408 -10.15 -25.05 2.86
CA ILE A 408 -9.72 -24.17 1.75
C ILE A 408 -8.26 -23.80 2.00
N PRO A 409 -7.31 -24.40 1.26
CA PRO A 409 -5.88 -24.19 1.52
C PRO A 409 -5.42 -22.80 1.09
N GLY A 410 -4.33 -22.32 1.70
CA GLY A 410 -3.62 -21.11 1.28
C GLY A 410 -4.29 -19.78 1.63
N LEU A 411 -5.36 -19.78 2.44
CA LEU A 411 -6.03 -18.54 2.84
C LEU A 411 -5.61 -18.00 4.22
N VAL A 412 -5.00 -18.82 5.06
CA VAL A 412 -4.60 -18.41 6.41
C VAL A 412 -3.09 -18.57 6.56
N ALA A 413 -2.38 -17.44 6.69
CA ALA A 413 -0.94 -17.41 6.92
C ALA A 413 -0.52 -16.08 7.54
N GLY A 414 0.67 -16.03 8.17
CA GLY A 414 1.20 -14.82 8.75
C GLY A 414 0.46 -14.40 10.02
N GLU A 415 -0.08 -13.20 10.08
CA GLU A 415 -0.84 -12.71 11.22
C GLU A 415 -2.27 -13.25 11.21
N ALA A 416 -2.83 -13.50 12.40
CA ALA A 416 -4.15 -14.08 12.55
C ALA A 416 -4.93 -13.41 13.68
N ASP A 417 -6.18 -13.14 13.39
CA ASP A 417 -7.16 -12.59 14.32
C ASP A 417 -8.16 -13.69 14.74
N ARG A 418 -8.73 -13.54 15.91
CA ARG A 418 -9.79 -14.43 16.37
C ARG A 418 -10.82 -13.69 17.23
N TYR A 419 -11.96 -14.33 17.44
CA TYR A 419 -12.96 -13.89 18.38
C TYR A 419 -12.55 -14.20 19.84
N PHE A 420 -12.71 -13.22 20.73
CA PHE A 420 -12.46 -13.36 22.17
C PHE A 420 -13.75 -13.08 22.94
N PRO A 421 -14.39 -14.10 23.53
CA PRO A 421 -15.70 -13.94 24.18
C PRO A 421 -15.73 -12.89 25.29
N ARG A 422 -14.63 -12.70 25.99
CA ARG A 422 -14.55 -11.76 27.13
C ARG A 422 -14.42 -10.29 26.72
N THR A 423 -14.05 -10.02 25.47
CA THR A 423 -13.90 -8.67 24.91
C THR A 423 -14.97 -8.36 23.87
N ALA A 424 -15.83 -9.33 23.58
CA ALA A 424 -16.95 -9.21 22.70
C ALA A 424 -18.08 -8.48 23.44
N LEU A 425 -18.17 -7.21 23.21
CA LEU A 425 -19.29 -6.33 23.56
C LEU A 425 -19.47 -5.98 25.05
N PRO A 426 -19.93 -4.75 25.34
CA PRO A 426 -20.46 -4.43 26.66
C PRO A 426 -21.73 -5.21 26.95
#